data_4ee4ddadc64d78a1503b1a2ec57df5c3
#
_entry.id   4ee4ddadc64d78a1503b1a2ec57df5c3
#
_cell.length_a   1.000
_cell.length_b   1.000
_cell.length_c   1.000
_cell.angle_alpha   90.00
_cell.angle_beta   90.00
_cell.angle_gamma   90.00
#
_symmetry.space_group_name_H-M   'P 1'
#
loop_
_entity.id
_entity.type
_entity.pdbx_description
1 polymer ?
#
loop_
_entity_poly.entity_id
_entity_poly.type
_entity_poly.pdbx_seq_one_letter_code
_entity_poly.pdbx_strand_id
1 'polypeptide(L)'
;MALMIAHAEIDSPQHEQTRVIEPKIPVSQADTDGKVPPTSSPILIPDRAGTSQRTVNRAPSSQPSYQSTGQGDDRIAIFIDGSNLFYAASHLNIEVDYRRLLATLVRGRRLLRAYFYTGVDPQNEKQRGFLLWLNRHGHRVVSKELTYLPDGSRRANIHVEMAVDMMRIAEYCSTLTLLGGDGNLAYALQVLSARGTSIEVVSLQSMTSDSLIDLADSYTDLADLRDDIKR
;
A
#
# COMPACT_ATOMS: atom_id res chain seq x y z
N MET A 1 19.22 -22.48 7.30
CA MET A 1 18.04 -23.37 7.40
C MET A 1 17.07 -22.93 6.32
N ALA A 2 17.17 -23.55 5.15
CA ALA A 2 16.41 -23.15 3.96
C ALA A 2 14.92 -23.38 4.19
N LEU A 3 14.13 -22.32 4.04
CA LEU A 3 12.69 -22.41 4.12
C LEU A 3 12.18 -22.91 2.76
N MET A 4 12.11 -24.23 2.59
CA MET A 4 11.38 -24.83 1.47
C MET A 4 9.89 -24.58 1.69
N ILE A 5 9.39 -23.50 1.10
CA ILE A 5 7.97 -23.38 0.81
C ILE A 5 7.74 -24.31 -0.39
N ALA A 6 6.79 -25.21 -0.26
CA ALA A 6 6.53 -26.26 -1.23
C ALA A 6 6.48 -25.71 -2.66
N HIS A 7 7.32 -26.26 -3.54
CA HIS A 7 7.19 -26.11 -4.98
C HIS A 7 5.82 -26.64 -5.40
N ALA A 8 4.90 -25.76 -5.79
CA ALA A 8 3.90 -26.10 -6.75
C ALA A 8 4.58 -25.89 -8.12
N GLU A 9 4.86 -26.97 -8.84
CA GLU A 9 5.26 -26.90 -10.23
C GLU A 9 4.21 -26.10 -10.98
N ILE A 10 4.60 -24.96 -11.50
CA ILE A 10 3.79 -24.17 -12.41
C ILE A 10 4.19 -24.65 -13.79
N ASP A 11 3.39 -25.56 -14.32
CA ASP A 11 3.40 -25.89 -15.75
C ASP A 11 3.01 -24.64 -16.52
N SER A 12 3.86 -24.23 -17.46
CA SER A 12 3.66 -23.03 -18.26
C SER A 12 2.48 -23.25 -19.22
N PRO A 13 1.42 -22.44 -19.17
CA PRO A 13 0.38 -22.55 -20.17
C PRO A 13 0.86 -21.93 -21.48
N GLN A 14 0.87 -22.74 -22.53
CA GLN A 14 0.99 -22.31 -23.92
C GLN A 14 -0.11 -21.29 -24.24
N HIS A 15 0.23 -20.29 -25.06
CA HIS A 15 -0.66 -19.31 -25.61
C HIS A 15 -1.90 -19.97 -26.27
N GLU A 16 -3.03 -19.90 -25.59
CA GLU A 16 -4.33 -20.15 -26.20
C GLU A 16 -5.14 -18.87 -26.13
N GLN A 17 -5.49 -18.38 -27.33
CA GLN A 17 -6.26 -17.14 -27.53
C GLN A 17 -7.66 -17.32 -26.92
N THR A 18 -7.88 -16.79 -25.75
CA THR A 18 -9.21 -16.78 -25.14
C THR A 18 -10.08 -15.71 -25.77
N ARG A 19 -11.08 -16.14 -26.54
CA ARG A 19 -12.18 -15.30 -27.03
C ARG A 19 -12.87 -14.64 -25.83
N VAL A 20 -12.86 -13.32 -25.83
CA VAL A 20 -13.65 -12.50 -24.93
C VAL A 20 -15.14 -12.72 -25.27
N ILE A 21 -15.88 -13.37 -24.39
CA ILE A 21 -17.34 -13.47 -24.44
C ILE A 21 -17.87 -12.29 -23.63
N GLU A 22 -18.33 -11.26 -24.30
CA GLU A 22 -19.08 -10.16 -23.67
C GLU A 22 -20.44 -10.67 -23.19
N PRO A 23 -20.85 -10.42 -21.95
CA PRO A 23 -22.21 -10.69 -21.51
C PRO A 23 -23.17 -9.67 -22.11
N LYS A 24 -24.10 -10.14 -22.95
CA LYS A 24 -25.23 -9.34 -23.44
C LYS A 24 -26.15 -9.01 -22.27
N ILE A 25 -26.18 -7.76 -21.88
CA ILE A 25 -27.21 -7.20 -20.99
C ILE A 25 -28.47 -6.96 -21.82
N PRO A 26 -29.65 -7.49 -21.43
CA PRO A 26 -30.89 -7.18 -22.14
C PRO A 26 -31.29 -5.73 -21.89
N VAL A 27 -31.40 -4.95 -22.96
CA VAL A 27 -31.97 -3.61 -22.93
C VAL A 27 -33.49 -3.77 -22.81
N SER A 28 -34.06 -3.40 -21.68
CA SER A 28 -35.50 -3.21 -21.53
C SER A 28 -35.89 -1.88 -22.11
N GLN A 29 -36.78 -1.91 -23.11
CA GLN A 29 -37.46 -0.74 -23.63
C GLN A 29 -38.45 -0.21 -22.59
N ALA A 30 -38.31 1.06 -22.19
CA ALA A 30 -39.37 1.80 -21.50
C ALA A 30 -39.42 3.23 -22.02
N ASP A 31 -40.49 3.48 -22.65
CA ASP A 31 -41.36 4.64 -22.81
C ASP A 31 -40.78 6.06 -22.70
N THR A 32 -40.92 6.71 -23.83
CA THR A 32 -40.94 8.15 -24.04
C THR A 32 -42.17 8.78 -23.35
N ASP A 33 -41.94 9.63 -22.33
CA ASP A 33 -42.79 10.81 -22.18
C ASP A 33 -41.99 11.93 -21.46
N GLY A 34 -41.95 13.07 -22.12
CA GLY A 34 -41.20 14.23 -21.73
C GLY A 34 -41.87 15.04 -20.65
N LYS A 35 -41.07 15.47 -19.70
CA LYS A 35 -41.26 16.77 -19.01
C LYS A 35 -40.02 17.16 -18.24
N VAL A 36 -39.28 18.12 -18.78
CA VAL A 36 -38.20 18.81 -18.08
C VAL A 36 -38.81 19.93 -17.24
N PRO A 37 -38.54 20.00 -15.92
CA PRO A 37 -38.85 21.21 -15.15
C PRO A 37 -37.70 22.23 -15.22
N PRO A 38 -38.00 23.52 -15.05
CA PRO A 38 -37.12 24.59 -15.46
C PRO A 38 -36.02 24.90 -14.42
N THR A 39 -34.90 25.30 -14.98
CA THR A 39 -33.74 26.00 -14.47
C THR A 39 -34.03 26.96 -13.33
N SER A 40 -33.38 26.75 -12.20
CA SER A 40 -33.27 27.74 -11.12
C SER A 40 -32.14 28.74 -11.42
N SER A 41 -32.48 30.00 -11.31
CA SER A 41 -31.68 31.20 -11.60
C SER A 41 -30.46 31.36 -10.69
N PRO A 42 -29.40 32.07 -11.14
CA PRO A 42 -28.20 32.33 -10.35
C PRO A 42 -28.45 33.41 -9.29
N ILE A 43 -27.91 33.19 -8.10
CA ILE A 43 -27.90 34.12 -7.01
C ILE A 43 -26.91 35.26 -7.30
N LEU A 44 -27.43 36.46 -7.47
CA LEU A 44 -26.66 37.72 -7.55
C LEU A 44 -26.07 38.08 -6.17
N ILE A 45 -24.75 38.20 -6.13
CA ILE A 45 -24.03 38.80 -4.99
C ILE A 45 -23.95 40.31 -5.25
N PRO A 46 -24.38 41.19 -4.33
CA PRO A 46 -24.29 42.62 -4.54
C PRO A 46 -22.87 43.16 -4.35
N ASP A 47 -22.40 43.87 -5.37
CA ASP A 47 -21.23 44.75 -5.34
C ASP A 47 -21.38 45.82 -4.28
N ARG A 48 -20.42 45.93 -3.39
CA ARG A 48 -20.28 47.08 -2.50
C ARG A 48 -18.97 47.78 -2.83
N ALA A 49 -19.09 48.78 -3.68
CA ALA A 49 -18.09 49.80 -3.86
C ALA A 49 -18.04 50.70 -2.61
N GLY A 50 -16.85 50.93 -2.09
CA GLY A 50 -16.62 51.87 -0.99
C GLY A 50 -15.13 52.16 -0.86
N THR A 51 -14.69 53.14 -1.61
CA THR A 51 -13.37 53.76 -1.57
C THR A 51 -13.05 54.34 -0.19
N SER A 52 -11.91 53.93 0.41
CA SER A 52 -11.20 54.81 1.35
C SER A 52 -9.73 54.41 1.40
N GLN A 53 -8.91 55.24 0.76
CA GLN A 53 -7.45 55.17 0.87
C GLN A 53 -7.05 55.63 2.27
N ARG A 54 -6.50 54.74 3.05
CA ARG A 54 -5.80 55.06 4.29
C ARG A 54 -4.37 54.52 4.18
N THR A 55 -3.47 55.42 3.83
CA THR A 55 -2.02 55.22 3.91
C THR A 55 -1.64 54.90 5.35
N VAL A 56 -1.25 53.67 5.62
CA VAL A 56 -0.66 53.26 6.90
C VAL A 56 0.78 52.88 6.62
N ASN A 57 1.69 53.69 7.15
CA ASN A 57 3.12 53.37 7.22
C ASN A 57 3.32 52.01 7.88
N ARG A 58 3.76 51.03 7.10
CA ARG A 58 4.08 49.68 7.58
C ARG A 58 5.55 49.64 7.97
N ALA A 59 5.81 49.66 9.28
CA ALA A 59 7.09 49.26 9.84
C ALA A 59 7.46 47.81 9.38
N PRO A 60 8.74 47.47 9.22
CA PRO A 60 9.11 46.13 8.82
C PRO A 60 8.71 45.14 9.92
N SER A 61 7.65 44.39 9.65
CA SER A 61 7.25 43.27 10.49
C SER A 61 8.32 42.18 10.35
N SER A 62 9.11 42.01 11.41
CA SER A 62 9.86 40.79 11.62
C SER A 62 8.88 39.59 11.49
N GLN A 63 8.96 38.87 10.41
CA GLN A 63 8.27 37.60 10.28
C GLN A 63 8.76 36.72 11.43
N PRO A 64 7.87 36.15 12.24
CA PRO A 64 8.28 35.10 13.13
C PRO A 64 8.82 33.96 12.25
N SER A 65 10.11 33.71 12.34
CA SER A 65 10.70 32.50 11.82
C SER A 65 9.99 31.36 12.55
N TYR A 66 9.10 30.66 11.85
CA TYR A 66 8.64 29.36 12.28
C TYR A 66 9.87 28.44 12.26
N GLN A 67 10.64 28.50 13.33
CA GLN A 67 11.50 27.39 13.68
C GLN A 67 10.54 26.26 14.05
N SER A 68 10.33 25.36 13.12
CA SER A 68 9.74 24.06 13.40
C SER A 68 10.67 23.31 14.36
N THR A 69 10.57 23.64 15.65
CA THR A 69 11.04 22.79 16.74
C THR A 69 10.05 21.64 16.93
N GLY A 70 9.67 21.02 15.83
CA GLY A 70 9.03 19.73 15.81
C GLY A 70 10.13 18.73 15.52
N GLN A 71 10.67 18.07 16.53
CA GLN A 71 11.00 16.67 16.35
C GLN A 71 9.66 16.02 15.98
N GLY A 72 9.30 16.08 14.70
CA GLY A 72 8.20 15.33 14.13
C GLY A 72 8.43 13.91 14.58
N ASP A 73 7.44 13.33 15.17
CA ASP A 73 7.49 11.95 15.66
C ASP A 73 7.82 11.05 14.44
N ASP A 74 9.11 10.83 14.20
CA ASP A 74 9.66 10.10 13.05
C ASP A 74 9.43 8.58 13.22
N ARG A 75 8.16 8.25 13.54
CA ARG A 75 7.71 6.87 13.67
C ARG A 75 7.33 6.31 12.33
N ILE A 76 7.82 5.11 12.08
CA ILE A 76 7.51 4.34 10.88
C ILE A 76 6.71 3.09 11.23
N ALA A 77 5.71 2.77 10.40
CA ALA A 77 5.05 1.47 10.40
C ALA A 77 5.36 0.75 9.09
N ILE A 78 5.69 -0.53 9.17
CA ILE A 78 6.10 -1.36 8.02
C ILE A 78 5.08 -2.46 7.80
N PHE A 79 4.63 -2.61 6.55
CA PHE A 79 3.67 -3.61 6.10
C PHE A 79 4.33 -4.49 5.05
N ILE A 80 4.47 -5.77 5.33
CA ILE A 80 5.15 -6.73 4.47
C ILE A 80 4.12 -7.72 3.92
N ASP A 81 3.93 -7.70 2.60
CA ASP A 81 3.26 -8.79 1.89
C ASP A 81 4.24 -9.96 1.76
N GLY A 82 4.04 -10.99 2.56
CA GLY A 82 4.91 -12.16 2.60
C GLY A 82 4.92 -12.94 1.29
N SER A 83 3.81 -12.95 0.55
CA SER A 83 3.73 -13.61 -0.76
C SER A 83 4.54 -12.85 -1.80
N ASN A 84 4.36 -11.54 -1.89
CA ASN A 84 5.13 -10.68 -2.79
C ASN A 84 6.63 -10.76 -2.49
N LEU A 85 7.02 -10.65 -1.21
CA LEU A 85 8.43 -10.78 -0.79
C LEU A 85 9.02 -12.15 -1.17
N PHE A 86 8.25 -13.23 -0.99
CA PHE A 86 8.72 -14.57 -1.32
C PHE A 86 9.01 -14.72 -2.83
N TYR A 87 8.08 -14.27 -3.68
CA TYR A 87 8.27 -14.34 -5.13
C TYR A 87 9.42 -13.41 -5.58
N ALA A 88 9.54 -12.22 -5.03
CA ALA A 88 10.62 -11.30 -5.32
C ALA A 88 11.99 -11.87 -4.91
N ALA A 89 12.11 -12.46 -3.71
CA ALA A 89 13.33 -13.10 -3.24
C ALA A 89 13.73 -14.30 -4.13
N SER A 90 12.74 -15.08 -4.56
CA SER A 90 12.95 -16.19 -5.50
C SER A 90 13.46 -15.69 -6.86
N HIS A 91 12.90 -14.61 -7.38
CA HIS A 91 13.33 -13.99 -8.63
C HIS A 91 14.76 -13.44 -8.54
N LEU A 92 15.11 -12.82 -7.40
CA LEU A 92 16.45 -12.31 -7.13
C LEU A 92 17.46 -13.40 -6.77
N ASN A 93 17.00 -14.65 -6.60
CA ASN A 93 17.80 -15.79 -6.16
C ASN A 93 18.55 -15.51 -4.84
N ILE A 94 17.81 -15.01 -3.83
CA ILE A 94 18.35 -14.74 -2.49
C ILE A 94 17.54 -15.43 -1.39
N GLU A 95 18.21 -15.73 -0.28
CA GLU A 95 17.57 -16.05 0.99
C GLU A 95 17.54 -14.77 1.84
N VAL A 96 16.33 -14.33 2.23
CA VAL A 96 16.15 -13.07 2.97
C VAL A 96 16.50 -13.25 4.45
N ASP A 97 17.38 -12.38 4.96
CA ASP A 97 17.55 -12.17 6.40
C ASP A 97 16.52 -11.14 6.89
N TYR A 98 15.50 -11.59 7.57
CA TYR A 98 14.39 -10.73 8.03
C TYR A 98 14.81 -9.67 9.05
N ARG A 99 15.92 -9.88 9.79
CA ARG A 99 16.46 -8.85 10.71
C ARG A 99 17.13 -7.74 9.93
N ARG A 100 17.95 -8.12 8.94
CA ARG A 100 18.58 -7.14 8.04
C ARG A 100 17.52 -6.39 7.25
N LEU A 101 16.55 -7.09 6.67
CA LEU A 101 15.42 -6.48 5.96
C LEU A 101 14.74 -5.40 6.83
N LEU A 102 14.39 -5.76 8.07
CA LEU A 102 13.74 -4.82 8.97
C LEU A 102 14.63 -3.61 9.27
N ALA A 103 15.91 -3.82 9.54
CA ALA A 103 16.87 -2.75 9.81
C ALA A 103 17.02 -1.82 8.59
N THR A 104 17.12 -2.39 7.37
CA THR A 104 17.20 -1.66 6.10
C THR A 104 15.96 -0.81 5.84
N LEU A 105 14.76 -1.32 6.12
CA LEU A 105 13.51 -0.59 5.94
C LEU A 105 13.34 0.52 7.01
N VAL A 106 13.74 0.26 8.24
CA VAL A 106 13.65 1.24 9.34
C VAL A 106 14.58 2.45 9.11
N ARG A 107 15.77 2.23 8.53
CA ARG A 107 16.76 3.30 8.24
C ARG A 107 17.07 4.19 9.47
N GLY A 108 17.16 3.59 10.65
CA GLY A 108 17.45 4.32 11.88
C GLY A 108 16.29 5.11 12.48
N ARG A 109 15.12 5.13 11.84
CA ARG A 109 13.90 5.77 12.37
C ARG A 109 13.30 4.96 13.51
N ARG A 110 12.36 5.53 14.23
CA ARG A 110 11.67 4.85 15.32
C ARG A 110 10.59 3.90 14.81
N LEU A 111 10.84 2.60 14.83
CA LEU A 111 9.85 1.60 14.43
C LEU A 111 8.67 1.58 15.42
N LEU A 112 7.48 1.89 14.94
CA LEU A 112 6.24 1.72 15.70
C LEU A 112 5.77 0.27 15.66
N ARG A 113 5.69 -0.32 14.46
CA ARG A 113 5.26 -1.69 14.25
C ARG A 113 5.73 -2.22 12.88
N ALA A 114 6.08 -3.51 12.85
CA ALA A 114 6.25 -4.25 11.60
C ALA A 114 5.17 -5.33 11.51
N TYR A 115 4.39 -5.32 10.45
CA TYR A 115 3.38 -6.33 10.15
C TYR A 115 3.90 -7.26 9.06
N PHE A 116 3.55 -8.54 9.16
CA PHE A 116 3.84 -9.54 8.15
C PHE A 116 2.56 -10.28 7.80
N TYR A 117 2.10 -10.15 6.56
CA TYR A 117 0.86 -10.71 6.05
C TYR A 117 1.15 -11.92 5.17
N THR A 118 0.43 -13.02 5.36
CA THR A 118 0.63 -14.21 4.54
C THR A 118 -0.58 -15.13 4.52
N GLY A 119 -0.74 -15.86 3.42
CA GLY A 119 -1.59 -17.04 3.37
C GLY A 119 -0.93 -18.21 4.10
N VAL A 120 -1.70 -19.02 4.80
CA VAL A 120 -1.20 -20.20 5.51
C VAL A 120 -1.92 -21.48 5.07
N ASP A 121 -1.13 -22.53 4.94
CA ASP A 121 -1.64 -23.90 4.87
C ASP A 121 -1.60 -24.46 6.29
N PRO A 122 -2.77 -24.80 6.89
CA PRO A 122 -2.82 -25.34 8.26
C PRO A 122 -1.99 -26.59 8.47
N GLN A 123 -1.72 -27.35 7.41
CA GLN A 123 -0.95 -28.60 7.46
C GLN A 123 0.57 -28.37 7.32
N ASN A 124 1.01 -27.13 7.01
CA ASN A 124 2.42 -26.81 6.85
C ASN A 124 3.09 -26.42 8.16
N GLU A 125 3.61 -27.40 8.89
CA GLU A 125 4.29 -27.16 10.17
C GLU A 125 5.56 -26.30 10.04
N LYS A 126 6.29 -26.39 8.92
CA LYS A 126 7.48 -25.55 8.70
C LYS A 126 7.09 -24.08 8.59
N GLN A 127 6.01 -23.78 7.87
CA GLN A 127 5.48 -22.42 7.77
C GLN A 127 5.04 -21.92 9.16
N ARG A 128 4.34 -22.73 9.95
CA ARG A 128 3.92 -22.39 11.32
C ARG A 128 5.13 -22.03 12.20
N GLY A 129 6.17 -22.84 12.16
CA GLY A 129 7.41 -22.59 12.91
C GLY A 129 8.07 -21.26 12.52
N PHE A 130 8.11 -20.97 11.23
CA PHE A 130 8.64 -19.70 10.71
C PHE A 130 7.80 -18.48 11.16
N LEU A 131 6.48 -18.55 11.08
CA LEU A 131 5.60 -17.46 11.50
C LEU A 131 5.69 -17.21 13.02
N LEU A 132 5.83 -18.27 13.81
CA LEU A 132 6.09 -18.14 15.25
C LEU A 132 7.44 -17.47 15.52
N TRP A 133 8.47 -17.80 14.72
CA TRP A 133 9.77 -17.16 14.81
C TRP A 133 9.66 -15.66 14.49
N LEU A 134 8.96 -15.26 13.42
CA LEU A 134 8.70 -13.86 13.06
C LEU A 134 8.03 -13.08 14.20
N ASN A 135 6.98 -13.65 14.80
CA ASN A 135 6.30 -13.04 15.95
C ASN A 135 7.25 -12.77 17.13
N ARG A 136 8.17 -13.69 17.41
CA ARG A 136 9.16 -13.54 18.48
C ARG A 136 10.28 -12.55 18.15
N HIS A 137 10.43 -12.19 16.88
CA HIS A 137 11.49 -11.30 16.39
C HIS A 137 10.97 -9.93 15.91
N GLY A 138 9.88 -9.46 16.51
CA GLY A 138 9.41 -8.08 16.33
C GLY A 138 8.41 -7.85 15.22
N HIS A 139 7.94 -8.91 14.53
CA HIS A 139 6.89 -8.81 13.54
C HIS A 139 5.53 -9.18 14.13
N ARG A 140 4.50 -8.44 13.79
CA ARG A 140 3.12 -8.85 14.02
C ARG A 140 2.63 -9.64 12.82
N VAL A 141 2.53 -10.95 12.95
CA VAL A 141 2.05 -11.82 11.87
C VAL A 141 0.52 -11.78 11.81
N VAL A 142 0.01 -11.50 10.62
CA VAL A 142 -1.41 -11.60 10.25
C VAL A 142 -1.51 -12.68 9.17
N SER A 143 -2.21 -13.75 9.46
CA SER A 143 -2.33 -14.89 8.55
C SER A 143 -3.78 -15.23 8.27
N LYS A 144 -4.04 -15.72 7.06
CA LYS A 144 -5.35 -16.18 6.60
C LYS A 144 -5.18 -17.53 5.92
N GLU A 145 -6.10 -18.45 6.15
CA GLU A 145 -6.04 -19.74 5.51
C GLU A 145 -6.19 -19.62 4.00
N LEU A 146 -5.43 -20.44 3.29
CA LEU A 146 -5.48 -20.54 1.84
C LEU A 146 -6.80 -21.18 1.41
N THR A 147 -7.53 -20.50 0.53
CA THR A 147 -8.74 -21.03 -0.12
C THR A 147 -8.32 -21.71 -1.42
N TYR A 148 -8.80 -22.91 -1.65
CA TYR A 148 -8.63 -23.63 -2.91
C TYR A 148 -9.62 -23.11 -3.94
N LEU A 149 -9.13 -22.74 -5.11
CA LEU A 149 -9.95 -22.34 -6.23
C LEU A 149 -10.25 -23.54 -7.15
N PRO A 150 -11.28 -23.46 -8.00
CA PRO A 150 -11.65 -24.56 -8.90
C PRO A 150 -10.56 -24.95 -9.90
N ASP A 151 -9.63 -24.04 -10.21
CA ASP A 151 -8.46 -24.27 -11.07
C ASP A 151 -7.29 -24.94 -10.36
N GLY A 152 -7.47 -25.33 -9.10
CA GLY A 152 -6.43 -25.94 -8.26
C GLY A 152 -5.46 -24.94 -7.63
N SER A 153 -5.54 -23.66 -7.97
CA SER A 153 -4.73 -22.62 -7.33
C SER A 153 -5.17 -22.36 -5.89
N ARG A 154 -4.25 -21.81 -5.09
CA ARG A 154 -4.51 -21.46 -3.69
C ARG A 154 -4.36 -19.96 -3.49
N ARG A 155 -5.32 -19.31 -2.88
CA ARG A 155 -5.27 -17.87 -2.58
C ARG A 155 -5.70 -17.58 -1.15
N ALA A 156 -5.05 -16.57 -0.57
CA ALA A 156 -5.55 -15.87 0.60
C ALA A 156 -5.62 -14.38 0.24
N ASN A 157 -6.82 -13.82 0.20
CA ASN A 157 -6.95 -12.36 0.02
C ASN A 157 -6.78 -11.70 1.38
N ILE A 158 -5.60 -11.12 1.62
CA ILE A 158 -5.20 -10.46 2.86
C ILE A 158 -5.16 -8.93 2.74
N HIS A 159 -5.45 -8.39 1.55
CA HIS A 159 -5.32 -6.95 1.29
C HIS A 159 -6.34 -6.11 2.07
N VAL A 160 -7.52 -6.69 2.37
CA VAL A 160 -8.53 -6.01 3.20
C VAL A 160 -8.02 -5.84 4.62
N GLU A 161 -7.49 -6.90 5.25
CA GLU A 161 -6.90 -6.86 6.58
C GLU A 161 -5.71 -5.89 6.63
N MET A 162 -4.86 -5.93 5.59
CA MET A 162 -3.71 -5.02 5.46
C MET A 162 -4.17 -3.56 5.35
N ALA A 163 -5.13 -3.25 4.49
CA ALA A 163 -5.67 -1.89 4.33
C ALA A 163 -6.28 -1.36 5.62
N VAL A 164 -7.07 -2.18 6.33
CA VAL A 164 -7.67 -1.79 7.62
C VAL A 164 -6.60 -1.52 8.67
N ASP A 165 -5.58 -2.38 8.78
CA ASP A 165 -4.51 -2.18 9.74
C ASP A 165 -3.64 -0.95 9.40
N MET A 166 -3.40 -0.67 8.10
CA MET A 166 -2.75 0.57 7.64
C MET A 166 -3.53 1.81 8.11
N MET A 167 -4.85 1.83 7.89
CA MET A 167 -5.71 2.94 8.30
C MET A 167 -5.69 3.17 9.82
N ARG A 168 -5.64 2.10 10.61
CA ARG A 168 -5.60 2.17 12.07
C ARG A 168 -4.28 2.64 12.62
N ILE A 169 -3.14 2.22 12.02
CA ILE A 169 -1.81 2.54 12.55
C ILE A 169 -1.31 3.92 12.09
N ALA A 170 -1.81 4.43 10.96
CA ALA A 170 -1.37 5.70 10.39
C ALA A 170 -1.58 6.90 11.33
N GLU A 171 -2.54 6.82 12.26
CA GLU A 171 -2.74 7.85 13.28
C GLU A 171 -1.55 7.99 14.26
N TYR A 172 -0.67 7.00 14.30
CA TYR A 172 0.43 6.90 15.27
C TYR A 172 1.81 6.94 14.64
N CYS A 173 1.92 7.14 13.32
CA CYS A 173 3.20 7.22 12.62
C CYS A 173 3.16 8.30 11.53
N SER A 174 4.32 8.87 11.22
CA SER A 174 4.49 9.84 10.14
C SER A 174 4.71 9.17 8.78
N THR A 175 5.26 7.95 8.81
CA THR A 175 5.63 7.23 7.59
C THR A 175 5.07 5.81 7.63
N LEU A 176 4.53 5.38 6.49
CA LEU A 176 4.10 4.02 6.25
C LEU A 176 4.91 3.45 5.08
N THR A 177 5.60 2.33 5.34
CA THR A 177 6.34 1.60 4.31
C THR A 177 5.58 0.34 3.94
N LEU A 178 5.20 0.20 2.68
CA LEU A 178 4.66 -1.01 2.09
C LEU A 178 5.78 -1.78 1.38
N LEU A 179 6.09 -3.00 1.83
CA LEU A 179 6.84 -3.97 1.05
C LEU A 179 5.83 -4.88 0.34
N GLY A 180 5.52 -4.54 -0.90
CA GLY A 180 4.53 -5.22 -1.72
C GLY A 180 4.20 -4.43 -2.98
N GLY A 181 3.76 -5.13 -4.04
CA GLY A 181 3.52 -4.55 -5.37
C GLY A 181 2.06 -4.57 -5.83
N ASP A 182 1.12 -5.05 -5.00
CA ASP A 182 -0.27 -5.23 -5.43
C ASP A 182 -1.05 -3.92 -5.47
N GLY A 183 -1.49 -3.50 -6.67
CA GLY A 183 -2.27 -2.29 -6.91
C GLY A 183 -3.62 -2.21 -6.18
N ASN A 184 -4.14 -3.32 -5.66
CA ASN A 184 -5.36 -3.31 -4.85
C ASN A 184 -5.22 -2.48 -3.56
N LEU A 185 -3.99 -2.21 -3.11
CA LEU A 185 -3.71 -1.36 -1.95
C LEU A 185 -3.62 0.13 -2.31
N ALA A 186 -3.56 0.50 -3.59
CA ALA A 186 -3.34 1.88 -4.03
C ALA A 186 -4.37 2.85 -3.43
N TYR A 187 -5.66 2.48 -3.42
CA TYR A 187 -6.70 3.34 -2.85
C TYR A 187 -6.51 3.61 -1.35
N ALA A 188 -6.16 2.58 -0.58
CA ALA A 188 -5.90 2.75 0.85
C ALA A 188 -4.71 3.69 1.10
N LEU A 189 -3.63 3.53 0.35
CA LEU A 189 -2.44 4.39 0.44
C LEU A 189 -2.73 5.82 -0.01
N GLN A 190 -3.54 6.01 -1.06
CA GLN A 190 -3.98 7.33 -1.50
C GLN A 190 -4.74 8.09 -0.41
N VAL A 191 -5.65 7.40 0.30
CA VAL A 191 -6.39 7.99 1.42
C VAL A 191 -5.44 8.39 2.56
N LEU A 192 -4.41 7.58 2.83
CA LEU A 192 -3.43 7.86 3.88
C LEU A 192 -2.51 9.02 3.51
N SER A 193 -2.04 9.07 2.26
CA SER A 193 -1.26 10.19 1.74
C SER A 193 -2.04 11.49 1.83
N ALA A 194 -3.33 11.49 1.47
CA ALA A 194 -4.21 12.66 1.61
C ALA A 194 -4.40 13.12 3.06
N ARG A 195 -4.14 12.27 4.05
CA ARG A 195 -4.15 12.59 5.48
C ARG A 195 -2.79 13.06 6.02
N GLY A 196 -1.79 13.14 5.14
CA GLY A 196 -0.45 13.60 5.50
C GLY A 196 0.51 12.51 5.96
N THR A 197 0.16 11.22 5.80
CA THR A 197 1.09 10.12 6.02
C THR A 197 2.03 10.00 4.82
N SER A 198 3.34 9.99 5.06
CA SER A 198 4.31 9.72 3.99
C SER A 198 4.29 8.24 3.60
N ILE A 199 4.21 7.98 2.29
CA ILE A 199 4.08 6.62 1.74
C ILE A 199 5.38 6.21 1.07
N GLU A 200 6.00 5.16 1.59
CA GLU A 200 7.15 4.50 0.98
C GLU A 200 6.73 3.15 0.42
N VAL A 201 7.08 2.86 -0.82
CA VAL A 201 6.84 1.55 -1.45
C VAL A 201 8.18 0.89 -1.75
N VAL A 202 8.32 -0.36 -1.32
CA VAL A 202 9.49 -1.22 -1.60
C VAL A 202 8.97 -2.48 -2.27
N SER A 203 9.39 -2.73 -3.50
CA SER A 203 8.98 -3.95 -4.22
C SER A 203 9.89 -4.17 -5.41
N LEU A 204 9.92 -5.37 -5.96
CA LEU A 204 10.60 -5.62 -7.22
C LEU A 204 9.82 -4.94 -8.36
N GLN A 205 10.47 -4.10 -9.17
CA GLN A 205 9.82 -3.26 -10.18
C GLN A 205 8.91 -4.06 -11.11
N SER A 206 9.38 -5.22 -11.60
CA SER A 206 8.60 -6.08 -12.49
C SER A 206 7.35 -6.72 -11.86
N MET A 207 7.19 -6.58 -10.54
CA MET A 207 6.08 -7.15 -9.77
C MET A 207 5.26 -6.05 -9.06
N THR A 208 5.45 -4.79 -9.47
CA THR A 208 4.81 -3.62 -8.85
C THR A 208 3.85 -2.96 -9.82
N SER A 209 2.64 -2.69 -9.35
CA SER A 209 1.67 -1.89 -10.12
C SER A 209 2.14 -0.44 -10.25
N ASP A 210 2.03 0.12 -11.46
CA ASP A 210 2.36 1.52 -11.74
C ASP A 210 1.62 2.48 -10.81
N SER A 211 0.37 2.15 -10.45
CA SER A 211 -0.42 2.96 -9.51
C SER A 211 0.20 3.10 -8.11
N LEU A 212 1.02 2.13 -7.67
CA LEU A 212 1.76 2.23 -6.41
C LEU A 212 3.02 3.08 -6.56
N ILE A 213 3.71 2.96 -7.71
CA ILE A 213 4.91 3.75 -8.00
C ILE A 213 4.56 5.23 -8.11
N ASP A 214 3.49 5.56 -8.83
CA ASP A 214 3.02 6.93 -9.04
C ASP A 214 2.52 7.60 -7.75
N LEU A 215 1.97 6.80 -6.84
CA LEU A 215 1.42 7.29 -5.57
C LEU A 215 2.47 7.51 -4.49
N ALA A 216 3.56 6.72 -4.52
CA ALA A 216 4.55 6.71 -3.45
C ALA A 216 5.34 8.02 -3.38
N ASP A 217 5.52 8.57 -2.17
CA ASP A 217 6.47 9.66 -1.94
C ASP A 217 7.92 9.19 -2.15
N SER A 218 8.16 7.88 -1.94
CA SER A 218 9.44 7.22 -2.20
C SER A 218 9.21 5.79 -2.67
N TYR A 219 9.79 5.45 -3.82
CA TYR A 219 9.84 4.08 -4.32
C TYR A 219 11.29 3.56 -4.25
N THR A 220 11.45 2.32 -3.80
CA THR A 220 12.76 1.63 -3.77
C THR A 220 12.60 0.26 -4.42
N ASP A 221 13.40 -0.03 -5.46
CA ASP A 221 13.42 -1.38 -6.02
C ASP A 221 14.08 -2.34 -5.02
N LEU A 222 13.43 -3.46 -4.76
CA LEU A 222 13.96 -4.50 -3.87
C LEU A 222 15.29 -5.07 -4.38
N ALA A 223 15.52 -5.02 -5.70
CA ALA A 223 16.78 -5.43 -6.31
C ALA A 223 17.97 -4.59 -5.82
N ASP A 224 17.76 -3.29 -5.58
CA ASP A 224 18.78 -2.39 -5.07
C ASP A 224 19.18 -2.71 -3.61
N LEU A 225 18.27 -3.32 -2.86
CA LEU A 225 18.49 -3.73 -1.47
C LEU A 225 19.05 -5.15 -1.33
N ARG A 226 19.28 -5.84 -2.46
CA ARG A 226 19.65 -7.27 -2.48
C ARG A 226 20.79 -7.61 -1.53
N ASP A 227 21.87 -6.83 -1.59
CA ASP A 227 23.08 -7.11 -0.80
C ASP A 227 22.93 -6.79 0.68
N ASP A 228 22.04 -5.88 1.02
CA ASP A 228 21.75 -5.48 2.40
C ASP A 228 20.85 -6.50 3.11
N ILE A 229 19.96 -7.18 2.37
CA ILE A 229 18.92 -8.04 2.93
C ILE A 229 19.19 -9.54 2.77
N LYS A 230 20.17 -9.92 1.95
CA LYS A 230 20.52 -11.34 1.78
C LYS A 230 21.18 -11.90 3.03
N ARG A 231 20.97 -13.19 3.27
CA ARG A 231 21.60 -13.98 4.33
C ARG A 231 23.06 -14.31 4.03
#